data_f654ba8cc5efbbfd028e05058436af31
#
_entry.id   f654ba8cc5efbbfd028e05058436af31
#
_cell.length_a   1.000
_cell.length_b   1.000
_cell.length_c   1.000
_cell.angle_alpha   90.00
_cell.angle_beta   90.00
_cell.angle_gamma   90.00
#
_symmetry.space_group_name_H-M   'P 1'
#
loop_
_entity.id
_entity.type
_entity.pdbx_description
1 polymer ?
#
loop_
_entity_poly.entity_id
_entity_poly.type
_entity_poly.pdbx_seq_one_letter_code
_entity_poly.pdbx_strand_id
1 'polypeptide(L)'
;MSMKIVAGLGSVDEYIRYCEAGSDEFFCGYVPYKWTKKYGTMMALNRREVLCCNVQIGGEEELKILASMIHVYQKPVHLTFNSLYYLPEQYPLIGQMISNCLEMGFRSYIIADPALILYLHEQGINCEIHLSGEL
;
A
#
# COMPACT_ATOMS: atom_id res chain seq x y z
N MET A 1 22.59 11.78 -14.72
CA MET A 1 21.76 10.74 -14.05
C MET A 1 21.22 11.31 -12.74
N SER A 2 19.95 11.36 -12.58
CA SER A 2 19.33 11.86 -11.34
C SER A 2 19.02 10.68 -10.41
N MET A 3 19.29 10.88 -9.12
CA MET A 3 18.89 9.96 -8.08
C MET A 3 17.47 10.26 -7.64
N LYS A 4 16.68 9.22 -7.40
CA LYS A 4 15.37 9.36 -6.77
C LYS A 4 15.44 9.01 -5.31
N ILE A 5 14.79 9.79 -4.49
CA ILE A 5 14.67 9.53 -3.07
C ILE A 5 13.29 8.93 -2.82
N VAL A 6 13.26 7.71 -2.29
CA VAL A 6 12.03 7.00 -1.97
C VAL A 6 11.91 6.87 -0.46
N ALA A 7 10.82 7.36 0.11
CA ALA A 7 10.62 7.39 1.55
C ALA A 7 9.37 6.62 1.98
N GLY A 8 9.43 5.98 3.15
CA GLY A 8 8.30 5.31 3.75
C GLY A 8 7.43 6.29 4.53
N LEU A 9 6.11 6.21 4.35
CA LEU A 9 5.14 7.00 5.09
C LEU A 9 4.54 6.16 6.21
N GLY A 10 4.54 6.71 7.42
CA GLY A 10 3.82 6.13 8.55
C GLY A 10 2.53 6.88 8.85
N SER A 11 2.37 8.07 8.30
CA SER A 11 1.16 8.89 8.43
C SER A 11 1.00 9.82 7.25
N VAL A 12 -0.21 10.35 7.09
CA VAL A 12 -0.54 11.29 6.01
C VAL A 12 0.25 12.60 6.16
N ASP A 13 0.47 13.05 7.38
CA ASP A 13 1.17 14.31 7.67
C ASP A 13 2.59 14.33 7.14
N GLU A 14 3.22 13.17 7.02
CA GLU A 14 4.61 13.07 6.57
C GLU A 14 4.76 13.34 5.08
N TYR A 15 3.71 13.19 4.28
CA TYR A 15 3.78 13.31 2.83
C TYR A 15 4.29 14.69 2.39
N ILE A 16 3.63 15.76 2.84
CA ILE A 16 4.01 17.13 2.46
C ILE A 16 5.41 17.46 2.98
N ARG A 17 5.71 17.08 4.21
CA ARG A 17 7.00 17.35 4.84
C ARG A 17 8.15 16.69 4.08
N TYR A 18 7.95 15.46 3.64
CA TYR A 18 8.96 14.74 2.86
C TYR A 18 9.05 15.23 1.42
N CYS A 19 7.94 15.66 0.81
CA CYS A 19 7.97 16.33 -0.49
C CYS A 19 8.84 17.58 -0.43
N GLU A 20 8.65 18.40 0.59
CA GLU A 20 9.41 19.63 0.80
C GLU A 20 10.88 19.34 1.10
N ALA A 21 11.18 18.20 1.71
CA ALA A 21 12.54 17.76 2.01
C ALA A 21 13.26 17.16 0.80
N GLY A 22 12.57 16.95 -0.32
CA GLY A 22 13.18 16.48 -1.56
C GLY A 22 12.92 15.02 -1.92
N SER A 23 11.97 14.35 -1.24
CA SER A 23 11.59 12.99 -1.63
C SER A 23 10.81 12.98 -2.95
N ASP A 24 11.07 11.99 -3.78
CA ASP A 24 10.49 11.87 -5.12
C ASP A 24 9.32 10.88 -5.18
N GLU A 25 9.40 9.81 -4.40
CA GLU A 25 8.40 8.76 -4.36
C GLU A 25 8.24 8.26 -2.93
N PHE A 26 7.11 7.61 -2.68
CA PHE A 26 6.80 7.11 -1.34
C PHE A 26 6.22 5.71 -1.40
N PHE A 27 6.31 5.00 -0.29
CA PHE A 27 5.56 3.78 -0.09
C PHE A 27 4.89 3.81 1.28
N CYS A 28 3.72 3.22 1.38
CA CYS A 28 3.03 3.09 2.66
C CYS A 28 2.12 1.86 2.68
N GLY A 29 1.82 1.37 3.87
CA GLY A 29 0.87 0.31 4.05
C GLY A 29 -0.53 0.86 4.31
N TYR A 30 -1.54 0.12 3.90
CA TYR A 30 -2.92 0.37 4.22
C TYR A 30 -3.51 -0.88 4.87
N VAL A 31 -3.96 -0.74 6.12
CA VAL A 31 -4.57 -1.85 6.86
C VAL A 31 -5.92 -1.38 7.35
N PRO A 32 -7.01 -1.67 6.62
CA PRO A 32 -8.33 -1.24 7.03
C PRO A 32 -8.77 -1.91 8.33
N TYR A 33 -9.56 -1.19 9.10
CA TYR A 33 -10.06 -1.69 10.38
C TYR A 33 -10.74 -3.06 10.27
N LYS A 34 -11.46 -3.30 9.17
CA LYS A 34 -12.12 -4.59 8.92
C LYS A 34 -11.13 -5.75 8.90
N TRP A 35 -9.96 -5.53 8.32
CA TRP A 35 -8.89 -6.54 8.29
C TRP A 35 -8.35 -6.81 9.68
N THR A 36 -8.00 -5.74 10.41
CA THR A 36 -7.47 -5.85 11.76
C THR A 36 -8.46 -6.54 12.69
N LYS A 37 -9.75 -6.21 12.56
CA LYS A 37 -10.80 -6.84 13.37
C LYS A 37 -10.94 -8.33 13.08
N LYS A 38 -10.79 -8.75 11.82
CA LYS A 38 -10.95 -10.15 11.43
C LYS A 38 -9.71 -10.98 11.67
N TYR A 39 -8.54 -10.46 11.37
CA TYR A 39 -7.30 -11.21 11.37
C TYR A 39 -6.30 -10.81 12.47
N GLY A 40 -6.47 -9.64 13.08
CA GLY A 40 -5.52 -9.12 14.05
C GLY A 40 -4.16 -8.90 13.41
N THR A 41 -3.12 -9.00 14.23
CA THR A 41 -1.73 -8.85 13.78
C THR A 41 -1.08 -10.16 13.33
N MET A 42 -1.79 -11.27 13.48
CA MET A 42 -1.23 -12.59 13.14
C MET A 42 -1.22 -12.87 11.65
N MET A 43 -2.06 -12.15 10.90
CA MET A 43 -2.19 -12.31 9.45
C MET A 43 -1.95 -10.96 8.79
N ALA A 44 -0.70 -10.53 8.78
CA ALA A 44 -0.31 -9.21 8.31
C ALA A 44 -0.54 -9.01 6.81
N LEU A 45 -1.12 -7.88 6.42
CA LEU A 45 -1.25 -7.49 5.01
C LEU A 45 0.09 -7.11 4.42
N ASN A 46 0.98 -6.53 5.21
CA ASN A 46 2.30 -6.12 4.77
C ASN A 46 3.31 -6.26 5.90
N ARG A 47 4.59 -6.24 5.54
CA ARG A 47 5.68 -6.50 6.48
C ARG A 47 6.00 -5.35 7.42
N ARG A 48 5.33 -4.20 7.24
CA ARG A 48 5.50 -3.06 8.13
C ARG A 48 4.59 -3.12 9.35
N GLU A 49 3.68 -4.09 9.42
CA GLU A 49 2.86 -4.29 10.60
C GLU A 49 3.71 -4.81 11.74
N VAL A 50 3.62 -4.15 12.88
CA VAL A 50 4.30 -4.56 14.11
C VAL A 50 3.30 -4.65 15.25
N LEU A 51 3.61 -5.47 16.25
CA LEU A 51 2.69 -5.83 17.32
C LEU A 51 2.13 -4.64 18.11
N CYS A 52 2.94 -3.64 18.35
CA CYS A 52 2.57 -2.53 19.23
C CYS A 52 2.42 -1.19 18.50
N CYS A 53 2.90 -1.07 17.30
CA CYS A 53 2.90 0.20 16.58
C CYS A 53 2.53 -0.04 15.14
N ASN A 54 1.38 0.44 14.76
CA ASN A 54 0.94 0.35 13.38
C ASN A 54 1.40 1.59 12.62
N VAL A 55 2.42 1.44 11.80
CA VAL A 55 2.95 2.52 10.95
C VAL A 55 2.29 2.51 9.58
N GLN A 56 0.99 2.33 9.58
CA GLN A 56 0.15 2.15 8.40
C GLN A 56 -0.97 3.17 8.40
N ILE A 57 -1.49 3.43 7.23
CA ILE A 57 -2.73 4.17 7.11
C ILE A 57 -3.87 3.20 7.37
N GLY A 58 -4.71 3.49 8.36
CA GLY A 58 -5.80 2.61 8.76
C GLY A 58 -7.17 3.04 8.28
N GLY A 59 -7.32 4.28 7.87
CA GLY A 59 -8.61 4.85 7.49
C GLY A 59 -8.74 5.17 6.01
N GLU A 60 -9.91 4.91 5.45
CA GLU A 60 -10.23 5.27 4.07
C GLU A 60 -10.19 6.78 3.86
N GLU A 61 -10.61 7.54 4.87
CA GLU A 61 -10.57 9.00 4.81
C GLU A 61 -9.14 9.53 4.71
N GLU A 62 -8.20 8.90 5.41
CA GLU A 62 -6.79 9.25 5.31
C GLU A 62 -6.24 8.97 3.92
N LEU A 63 -6.65 7.86 3.29
CA LEU A 63 -6.27 7.57 1.90
C LEU A 63 -6.80 8.63 0.94
N LYS A 64 -8.03 9.09 1.15
CA LYS A 64 -8.63 10.14 0.31
C LYS A 64 -7.87 11.45 0.43
N ILE A 65 -7.46 11.82 1.64
CA ILE A 65 -6.64 13.01 1.88
C ILE A 65 -5.29 12.85 1.17
N LEU A 66 -4.66 11.70 1.31
CA LEU A 66 -3.38 11.42 0.65
C LEU A 66 -3.51 11.50 -0.87
N ALA A 67 -4.59 10.94 -1.44
CA ALA A 67 -4.85 11.03 -2.88
C ALA A 67 -4.98 12.48 -3.36
N SER A 68 -5.63 13.32 -2.57
CA SER A 68 -5.75 14.77 -2.87
C SER A 68 -4.39 15.46 -2.86
N MET A 69 -3.53 15.13 -1.89
CA MET A 69 -2.17 15.66 -1.81
C MET A 69 -1.31 15.21 -2.99
N ILE A 70 -1.43 13.96 -3.40
CA ILE A 70 -0.72 13.42 -4.57
C ILE A 70 -1.11 14.19 -5.83
N HIS A 71 -2.39 14.52 -5.96
CA HIS A 71 -2.88 15.30 -7.10
C HIS A 71 -2.20 16.68 -7.18
N VAL A 72 -1.97 17.31 -6.03
CA VAL A 72 -1.33 18.63 -5.95
C VAL A 72 0.19 18.54 -6.14
N TYR A 73 0.86 17.66 -5.41
CA TYR A 73 2.32 17.58 -5.37
C TYR A 73 2.92 16.70 -6.46
N GLN A 74 2.12 15.83 -7.09
CA GLN A 74 2.55 14.98 -8.20
C GLN A 74 3.70 14.02 -7.85
N LYS A 75 3.77 13.57 -6.59
CA LYS A 75 4.74 12.58 -6.14
C LYS A 75 4.01 11.27 -5.86
N PRO A 76 4.35 10.18 -6.55
CA PRO A 76 3.60 8.93 -6.43
C PRO A 76 3.78 8.24 -5.09
N VAL A 77 2.74 7.54 -4.65
CA VAL A 77 2.75 6.70 -3.46
C VAL A 77 2.40 5.27 -3.90
N HIS A 78 3.29 4.35 -3.55
CA HIS A 78 3.10 2.91 -3.79
C HIS A 78 2.53 2.27 -2.54
N LEU A 79 1.38 1.61 -2.66
CA LEU A 79 0.78 0.91 -1.51
C LEU A 79 1.38 -0.49 -1.37
N THR A 80 1.74 -0.86 -0.15
CA THR A 80 2.38 -2.14 0.12
C THR A 80 1.38 -3.21 0.54
N PHE A 81 1.37 -4.31 -0.20
CA PHE A 81 0.71 -5.57 0.13
C PHE A 81 1.76 -6.65 0.01
N ASN A 82 2.83 -6.52 0.80
CA ASN A 82 4.06 -7.26 0.58
C ASN A 82 4.36 -8.33 1.63
N SER A 83 3.33 -8.92 2.26
CA SER A 83 3.52 -10.17 2.97
C SER A 83 3.92 -11.26 1.98
N LEU A 84 4.71 -12.22 2.44
CA LEU A 84 5.27 -13.24 1.56
C LEU A 84 4.21 -14.21 1.04
N TYR A 85 3.13 -14.36 1.77
CA TYR A 85 2.00 -15.22 1.39
C TYR A 85 0.73 -14.77 2.10
N TYR A 86 -0.41 -15.20 1.55
CA TYR A 86 -1.73 -14.95 2.14
C TYR A 86 -2.52 -16.25 2.13
N LEU A 87 -3.57 -16.32 2.95
CA LEU A 87 -4.50 -17.44 2.90
C LEU A 87 -5.41 -17.33 1.67
N PRO A 88 -5.85 -18.47 1.09
CA PRO A 88 -6.73 -18.42 -0.08
C PRO A 88 -7.98 -17.56 0.11
N GLU A 89 -8.57 -17.57 1.30
CA GLU A 89 -9.76 -16.76 1.62
C GLU A 89 -9.49 -15.25 1.62
N GLN A 90 -8.22 -14.85 1.71
CA GLN A 90 -7.83 -13.46 1.77
C GLN A 90 -7.68 -12.81 0.38
N TYR A 91 -7.43 -13.60 -0.65
CA TYR A 91 -7.24 -13.05 -2.00
C TYR A 91 -8.43 -12.22 -2.50
N PRO A 92 -9.68 -12.67 -2.38
CA PRO A 92 -10.83 -11.84 -2.76
C PRO A 92 -10.91 -10.54 -1.98
N LEU A 93 -10.60 -10.58 -0.69
CA LEU A 93 -10.62 -9.39 0.17
C LEU A 93 -9.55 -8.39 -0.27
N ILE A 94 -8.34 -8.87 -0.52
CA ILE A 94 -7.23 -8.02 -0.98
C ILE A 94 -7.54 -7.45 -2.36
N GLY A 95 -8.08 -8.25 -3.27
CA GLY A 95 -8.50 -7.79 -4.59
C GLY A 95 -9.52 -6.66 -4.51
N GLN A 96 -10.49 -6.77 -3.61
CA GLN A 96 -11.47 -5.71 -3.39
C GLN A 96 -10.83 -4.45 -2.82
N MET A 97 -9.90 -4.60 -1.88
CA MET A 97 -9.16 -3.47 -1.30
C MET A 97 -8.35 -2.73 -2.37
N ILE A 98 -7.65 -3.47 -3.21
CA ILE A 98 -6.86 -2.89 -4.31
C ILE A 98 -7.77 -2.19 -5.31
N SER A 99 -8.90 -2.79 -5.67
CA SER A 99 -9.88 -2.17 -6.57
C SER A 99 -10.39 -0.84 -6.00
N ASN A 100 -10.70 -0.80 -4.71
CA ASN A 100 -11.16 0.43 -4.05
C ASN A 100 -10.06 1.51 -4.07
N CYS A 101 -8.81 1.11 -3.82
CA CYS A 101 -7.68 2.03 -3.86
C CYS A 101 -7.40 2.55 -5.27
N LEU A 102 -7.58 1.71 -6.29
CA LEU A 102 -7.47 2.13 -7.68
C LEU A 102 -8.50 3.21 -8.01
N GLU A 103 -9.73 3.09 -7.53
CA GLU A 103 -10.77 4.10 -7.72
C GLU A 103 -10.40 5.44 -7.07
N MET A 104 -9.64 5.40 -5.97
CA MET A 104 -9.16 6.62 -5.31
C MET A 104 -7.99 7.27 -6.03
N GLY A 105 -7.33 6.57 -6.97
CA GLY A 105 -6.21 7.07 -7.73
C GLY A 105 -4.85 6.46 -7.40
N PHE A 106 -4.79 5.47 -6.52
CA PHE A 106 -3.54 4.75 -6.24
C PHE A 106 -3.32 3.69 -7.29
N ARG A 107 -2.31 3.87 -8.14
CA ARG A 107 -2.08 3.02 -9.32
C ARG A 107 -1.04 1.93 -9.13
N SER A 108 -0.11 2.11 -8.20
CA SER A 108 1.02 1.19 -8.04
C SER A 108 1.05 0.53 -6.67
N TYR A 109 1.42 -0.74 -6.69
CA TYR A 109 1.37 -1.61 -5.52
C TYR A 109 2.66 -2.41 -5.42
N ILE A 110 3.17 -2.56 -4.21
CA ILE A 110 4.35 -3.38 -3.94
C ILE A 110 3.86 -4.72 -3.41
N ILE A 111 4.10 -5.80 -4.14
CA ILE A 111 3.60 -7.14 -3.84
C ILE A 111 4.76 -8.13 -3.84
N ALA A 112 4.75 -9.05 -2.89
CA ALA A 112 5.76 -10.11 -2.78
C ALA A 112 5.23 -11.49 -3.17
N ASP A 113 3.96 -11.76 -2.91
CA ASP A 113 3.35 -13.06 -3.15
C ASP A 113 2.97 -13.26 -4.62
N PRO A 114 3.64 -14.18 -5.35
CA PRO A 114 3.31 -14.44 -6.75
C PRO A 114 1.88 -14.91 -6.97
N ALA A 115 1.30 -15.61 -6.00
CA ALA A 115 -0.08 -16.08 -6.10
C ALA A 115 -1.08 -14.92 -6.08
N LEU A 116 -0.77 -13.87 -5.32
CA LEU A 116 -1.59 -12.65 -5.34
C LEU A 116 -1.50 -11.97 -6.71
N ILE A 117 -0.31 -11.88 -7.28
CA ILE A 117 -0.12 -11.28 -8.60
C ILE A 117 -0.95 -12.04 -9.64
N LEU A 118 -0.88 -13.37 -9.61
CA LEU A 118 -1.67 -14.21 -10.51
C LEU A 118 -3.16 -14.01 -10.31
N TYR A 119 -3.62 -13.96 -9.07
CA TYR A 119 -5.02 -13.72 -8.74
C TYR A 119 -5.52 -12.38 -9.31
N LEU A 120 -4.75 -11.31 -9.11
CA LEU A 120 -5.12 -10.00 -9.63
C LEU A 120 -5.23 -10.01 -11.15
N HIS A 121 -4.30 -10.69 -11.82
CA HIS A 121 -4.32 -10.83 -13.27
C HIS A 121 -5.56 -11.59 -13.74
N GLU A 122 -5.88 -12.72 -13.11
CA GLU A 122 -7.04 -13.54 -13.44
C GLU A 122 -8.37 -12.82 -13.21
N GLN A 123 -8.42 -11.93 -12.22
CA GLN A 123 -9.62 -11.14 -11.93
C GLN A 123 -9.74 -9.88 -12.78
N GLY A 124 -8.77 -9.62 -13.66
CA GLY A 124 -8.78 -8.43 -14.50
C GLY A 124 -8.54 -7.13 -13.73
N ILE A 125 -7.93 -7.21 -12.55
CA ILE A 125 -7.56 -6.04 -11.76
C ILE A 125 -6.26 -5.49 -12.33
N ASN A 126 -6.37 -4.39 -13.06
CA ASN A 126 -5.24 -3.81 -13.78
C ASN A 126 -4.56 -2.73 -12.94
N CYS A 127 -3.36 -3.04 -12.46
CA CYS A 127 -2.56 -2.12 -11.65
C CYS A 127 -1.08 -2.30 -11.98
N GLU A 128 -0.29 -1.29 -11.61
CA GLU A 128 1.17 -1.38 -11.72
C GLU A 128 1.69 -2.14 -10.50
N ILE A 129 2.46 -3.16 -10.71
CA ILE A 129 3.01 -4.00 -9.64
C ILE A 129 4.52 -3.87 -9.61
N HIS A 130 5.04 -3.52 -8.43
CA HIS A 130 6.46 -3.53 -8.12
C HIS A 130 6.70 -4.77 -7.27
N LEU A 131 7.50 -5.69 -7.79
CA LEU A 131 7.80 -6.92 -7.05
C LEU A 131 8.71 -6.60 -5.87
N SER A 132 8.24 -6.96 -4.68
CA SER A 132 9.05 -6.82 -3.48
C SER A 132 10.01 -8.00 -3.40
N GLY A 133 11.28 -7.73 -3.57
CA GLY A 133 12.30 -8.76 -3.45
C GLY A 133 12.73 -8.93 -2.00
N GLU A 134 12.61 -10.14 -1.51
CA GLU A 134 13.20 -10.53 -0.22
C GLU A 134 13.81 -11.91 -0.38
N LEU A 135 15.06 -11.95 -0.13
CA LEU A 135 15.84 -13.18 -0.26
C LEU A 135 16.18 -13.76 1.10
#